data_56e506de538eb426ded5db4536a819cd
#
_entry.id   56e506de538eb426ded5db4536a819cd
#
_cell.length_a   1.000
_cell.length_b   1.000
_cell.length_c   1.000
_cell.angle_alpha   90.00
_cell.angle_beta   90.00
_cell.angle_gamma   90.00
#
_symmetry.space_group_name_H-M   'P 1'
#
loop_
_entity.id
_entity.type
_entity.pdbx_description
1 polymer ?
#
loop_
_entity_poly.entity_id
_entity_poly.type
_entity_poly.pdbx_seq_one_letter_code
_entity_poly.pdbx_strand_id
1 'polypeptide(L)'
;MEPEQPPISIPNYEPLFGSDATSLSPLSGSVVTARQNAAQVRGVTGRLRHGGGKLVVDDGLFKFADDDGFDANGEAENEGVVLRLVNPGGRYDHASLYSMQYSVDGQAYSAVGAIGVATRIEDMPMTGTARYTGDAVYAYTNQAGTGFGGLGTYDARVDFAGGTVDSVVTVSTAQNPFTRADVANPEFDRIDMRGLEIDGTAYFGTNMQLVSDNSVVQLTGANTTAQVEGHFYGAARDSTGRIIPDEIAGEALLQGDEGNVILSFIGD
;
A
#
# COMPACT_ATOMS: atom_id res chain seq x y z
N MET A 1 46.34 13.50 7.54
CA MET A 1 45.54 12.45 6.87
C MET A 1 44.45 12.11 7.85
N GLU A 2 43.24 12.52 7.51
CA GLU A 2 42.06 12.12 8.26
C GLU A 2 41.83 10.61 8.02
N PRO A 3 41.55 9.80 9.05
CA PRO A 3 41.33 8.38 8.84
C PRO A 3 40.10 8.22 7.90
N GLU A 4 40.32 7.49 6.84
CA GLU A 4 39.28 7.13 5.90
C GLU A 4 38.17 6.39 6.65
N GLN A 5 36.99 6.99 6.75
CA GLN A 5 35.86 6.39 7.45
C GLN A 5 35.47 5.11 6.68
N PRO A 6 35.35 3.98 7.34
CA PRO A 6 34.98 2.74 6.65
C PRO A 6 33.65 2.96 5.92
N PRO A 7 33.49 2.38 4.73
CA PRO A 7 32.26 2.51 3.98
C PRO A 7 31.11 1.97 4.84
N ILE A 8 30.12 2.81 5.09
CA ILE A 8 28.88 2.41 5.77
C ILE A 8 28.25 1.32 4.89
N SER A 9 28.11 0.11 5.42
CA SER A 9 27.43 -0.97 4.70
C SER A 9 25.94 -0.65 4.56
N ILE A 10 25.34 -1.01 3.40
CA ILE A 10 23.89 -0.99 3.28
C ILE A 10 23.35 -2.04 4.26
N PRO A 11 22.34 -1.72 5.09
CA PRO A 11 21.69 -2.71 5.91
C PRO A 11 21.18 -3.88 5.05
N ASN A 12 21.39 -5.11 5.51
CA ASN A 12 20.90 -6.28 4.80
C ASN A 12 19.42 -6.48 5.15
N TYR A 13 18.54 -6.21 4.19
CA TYR A 13 17.14 -6.55 4.24
C TYR A 13 16.90 -7.76 3.36
N GLU A 14 16.16 -8.72 3.87
CA GLU A 14 15.75 -9.85 3.05
C GLU A 14 14.63 -9.43 2.10
N PRO A 15 14.66 -9.88 0.85
CA PRO A 15 13.55 -9.66 -0.06
C PRO A 15 12.30 -10.37 0.43
N LEU A 16 11.13 -9.79 0.15
CA LEU A 16 9.83 -10.39 0.47
C LEU A 16 9.66 -11.76 -0.21
N PHE A 17 10.24 -11.88 -1.41
CA PHE A 17 10.27 -13.10 -2.19
C PHE A 17 11.71 -13.61 -2.29
N GLY A 18 12.05 -14.63 -1.54
CA GLY A 18 13.37 -15.26 -1.62
C GLY A 18 13.32 -16.68 -1.11
N SER A 19 14.04 -17.58 -1.79
CA SER A 19 14.11 -19.00 -1.42
C SER A 19 14.75 -19.26 -0.06
N ASP A 20 15.42 -18.27 0.50
CA ASP A 20 16.21 -18.38 1.73
C ASP A 20 15.81 -17.34 2.80
N ALA A 21 14.61 -16.77 2.71
CA ALA A 21 14.12 -15.85 3.72
C ALA A 21 14.18 -16.51 5.10
N THR A 22 15.32 -16.35 5.75
CA THR A 22 15.60 -16.96 7.06
C THR A 22 15.22 -16.05 8.20
N SER A 23 14.83 -14.81 7.89
CA SER A 23 14.59 -13.83 8.90
C SER A 23 13.17 -13.86 9.42
N LEU A 24 13.10 -13.61 10.71
CA LEU A 24 11.86 -13.32 11.42
C LEU A 24 11.49 -11.84 11.28
N SER A 25 11.83 -11.22 10.16
CA SER A 25 11.47 -9.82 9.94
C SER A 25 9.96 -9.69 10.01
N PRO A 26 9.43 -8.85 10.89
CA PRO A 26 8.01 -8.58 10.89
C PRO A 26 7.65 -7.95 9.55
N LEU A 27 6.67 -8.51 8.86
CA LEU A 27 6.02 -7.80 7.78
C LEU A 27 5.13 -6.75 8.43
N SER A 28 5.17 -5.53 7.94
CA SER A 28 4.22 -4.50 8.29
C SER A 28 3.44 -4.10 7.05
N GLY A 29 2.22 -3.70 7.25
CA GLY A 29 1.39 -3.27 6.15
C GLY A 29 0.03 -2.83 6.66
N SER A 30 -0.77 -2.33 5.73
CA SER A 30 -2.07 -1.79 5.99
C SER A 30 -3.10 -2.37 5.01
N VAL A 31 -4.38 -2.31 5.35
CA VAL A 31 -5.46 -2.90 4.57
C VAL A 31 -6.67 -1.99 4.48
N VAL A 32 -7.24 -1.87 3.29
CA VAL A 32 -8.58 -1.34 3.09
C VAL A 32 -9.53 -2.51 2.90
N THR A 33 -10.55 -2.58 3.74
CA THR A 33 -11.62 -3.56 3.61
C THR A 33 -12.88 -2.88 3.10
N ALA A 34 -13.39 -3.36 1.98
CA ALA A 34 -14.65 -2.91 1.41
C ALA A 34 -15.75 -3.95 1.67
N ARG A 35 -16.87 -3.46 2.20
CA ARG A 35 -18.12 -4.20 2.30
C ARG A 35 -19.18 -3.46 1.49
N GLN A 36 -20.20 -4.14 1.02
CA GLN A 36 -21.35 -3.48 0.38
C GLN A 36 -21.86 -2.35 1.29
N ASN A 37 -21.76 -1.10 0.82
CA ASN A 37 -22.12 0.15 1.51
C ASN A 37 -21.24 0.56 2.70
N ALA A 38 -20.06 -0.03 2.89
CA ALA A 38 -19.11 0.44 3.88
C ALA A 38 -17.68 0.13 3.43
N ALA A 39 -16.76 1.05 3.70
CA ALA A 39 -15.34 0.82 3.54
C ALA A 39 -14.63 1.30 4.81
N GLN A 40 -13.60 0.59 5.24
CA GLN A 40 -12.81 0.93 6.41
C GLN A 40 -11.33 0.71 6.12
N VAL A 41 -10.50 1.67 6.50
CA VAL A 41 -9.04 1.49 6.53
C VAL A 41 -8.66 0.89 7.87
N ARG A 42 -7.76 -0.08 7.85
CA ARG A 42 -7.26 -0.72 9.06
C ARG A 42 -5.78 -1.02 8.93
N GLY A 43 -5.08 -0.87 10.04
CA GLY A 43 -3.71 -1.31 10.15
C GLY A 43 -3.62 -2.84 10.14
N VAL A 44 -2.65 -3.37 9.40
CA VAL A 44 -2.36 -4.80 9.32
C VAL A 44 -0.95 -5.06 9.80
N THR A 45 -0.79 -6.03 10.68
CA THR A 45 0.50 -6.58 11.02
C THR A 45 0.61 -8.00 10.47
N GLY A 46 1.60 -8.22 9.61
CA GLY A 46 1.93 -9.54 9.12
C GLY A 46 3.26 -10.03 9.70
N ARG A 47 3.44 -11.34 9.75
CA ARG A 47 4.72 -11.98 10.09
C ARG A 47 4.98 -13.09 9.10
N LEU A 48 6.08 -13.00 8.39
CA LEU A 48 6.63 -14.12 7.68
C LEU A 48 7.56 -14.90 8.63
N ARG A 49 7.30 -16.19 8.83
CA ARG A 49 8.19 -17.07 9.58
C ARG A 49 8.94 -17.97 8.61
N HIS A 50 10.23 -18.05 8.80
CA HIS A 50 11.11 -18.93 8.06
C HIS A 50 10.96 -20.40 8.46
N GLY A 51 11.18 -21.29 7.50
CA GLY A 51 11.32 -22.73 7.77
C GLY A 51 9.98 -23.45 8.05
N GLY A 52 9.00 -23.29 7.22
CA GLY A 52 7.60 -23.60 7.42
C GLY A 52 6.89 -22.28 7.69
N GLY A 53 7.06 -21.35 6.75
CA GLY A 53 6.70 -19.96 6.89
C GLY A 53 5.23 -19.78 7.20
N LYS A 54 4.93 -18.90 8.14
CA LYS A 54 3.56 -18.58 8.49
C LYS A 54 3.30 -17.12 8.17
N LEU A 55 2.42 -16.86 7.22
CA LEU A 55 1.89 -15.54 6.95
C LEU A 55 0.64 -15.32 7.81
N VAL A 56 0.60 -14.24 8.55
CA VAL A 56 -0.58 -13.83 9.32
C VAL A 56 -0.95 -12.42 8.88
N VAL A 57 -2.18 -12.26 8.39
CA VAL A 57 -2.81 -10.96 8.12
C VAL A 57 -4.04 -10.85 8.99
N ASP A 58 -4.15 -9.76 9.75
CA ASP A 58 -5.27 -9.51 10.66
C ASP A 58 -5.79 -8.09 10.40
N ASP A 59 -6.96 -7.97 9.81
CA ASP A 59 -7.64 -6.69 9.55
C ASP A 59 -8.63 -6.31 10.66
N GLY A 60 -8.62 -7.07 11.77
CA GLY A 60 -9.52 -6.88 12.90
C GLY A 60 -10.94 -7.40 12.68
N LEU A 61 -11.31 -7.82 11.47
CA LEU A 61 -12.56 -8.52 11.14
C LEU A 61 -12.29 -9.98 10.83
N PHE A 62 -11.22 -10.24 10.10
CA PHE A 62 -10.80 -11.55 9.67
C PHE A 62 -9.29 -11.72 9.92
N LYS A 63 -8.92 -12.90 10.39
CA LYS A 63 -7.52 -13.28 10.55
C LYS A 63 -7.18 -14.37 9.56
N PHE A 64 -6.32 -14.03 8.59
CA PHE A 64 -5.71 -15.00 7.71
C PHE A 64 -4.41 -15.52 8.34
N ALA A 65 -4.23 -16.83 8.37
CA ALA A 65 -2.98 -17.46 8.78
C ALA A 65 -2.68 -18.61 7.82
N ASP A 66 -1.53 -18.54 7.17
CA ASP A 66 -1.00 -19.56 6.29
C ASP A 66 0.24 -20.18 6.95
N ASP A 67 0.32 -21.51 6.98
CA ASP A 67 1.44 -22.22 7.61
C ASP A 67 2.62 -22.42 6.64
N ASP A 68 2.38 -22.36 5.33
CA ASP A 68 3.38 -22.60 4.28
C ASP A 68 3.92 -21.29 3.66
N GLY A 69 3.30 -20.15 3.94
CA GLY A 69 3.64 -18.86 3.36
C GLY A 69 3.15 -18.71 1.92
N PHE A 70 3.83 -17.86 1.13
CA PHE A 70 3.49 -17.65 -0.27
C PHE A 70 4.06 -18.75 -1.14
N ASP A 71 3.25 -19.25 -2.07
CA ASP A 71 3.72 -20.13 -3.14
C ASP A 71 4.51 -19.36 -4.24
N ALA A 72 4.98 -20.07 -5.25
CA ALA A 72 5.71 -19.49 -6.37
C ALA A 72 4.90 -18.49 -7.22
N ASN A 73 3.58 -18.49 -7.08
CA ASN A 73 2.68 -17.55 -7.75
C ASN A 73 2.35 -16.34 -6.89
N GLY A 74 2.88 -16.26 -5.66
CA GLY A 74 2.55 -15.22 -4.69
C GLY A 74 1.16 -15.39 -4.09
N GLU A 75 0.67 -16.62 -3.99
CA GLU A 75 -0.60 -16.94 -3.35
C GLU A 75 -0.35 -17.66 -2.03
N ALA A 76 -1.14 -17.32 -1.03
CA ALA A 76 -1.23 -18.01 0.24
C ALA A 76 -2.70 -18.38 0.49
N GLU A 77 -2.96 -19.61 0.94
CA GLU A 77 -4.31 -20.12 1.15
C GLU A 77 -4.51 -20.62 2.58
N ASN A 78 -5.64 -20.27 3.15
CA ASN A 78 -6.07 -20.82 4.43
C ASN A 78 -7.60 -20.93 4.44
N GLU A 79 -8.11 -22.14 4.74
CA GLU A 79 -9.55 -22.42 4.86
C GLU A 79 -10.39 -21.93 3.67
N GLY A 80 -9.82 -22.01 2.45
CA GLY A 80 -10.49 -21.58 1.21
C GLY A 80 -10.45 -20.08 0.96
N VAL A 81 -9.76 -19.31 1.78
CA VAL A 81 -9.45 -17.90 1.53
C VAL A 81 -8.09 -17.80 0.87
N VAL A 82 -8.01 -17.13 -0.26
CA VAL A 82 -6.77 -16.91 -1.00
C VAL A 82 -6.36 -15.46 -0.86
N LEU A 83 -5.18 -15.24 -0.31
CA LEU A 83 -4.48 -13.97 -0.36
C LEU A 83 -3.53 -13.98 -1.55
N ARG A 84 -3.66 -13.01 -2.45
CA ARG A 84 -2.83 -12.89 -3.65
C ARG A 84 -2.00 -11.63 -3.59
N LEU A 85 -0.70 -11.79 -3.83
CA LEU A 85 0.17 -10.65 -4.06
C LEU A 85 -0.04 -10.13 -5.48
N VAL A 86 -0.06 -8.82 -5.62
CA VAL A 86 -0.14 -8.15 -6.92
C VAL A 86 1.29 -7.93 -7.40
N ASN A 87 1.74 -8.61 -8.42
CA ASN A 87 3.10 -8.60 -8.96
C ASN A 87 4.15 -9.36 -8.11
N PRO A 88 3.94 -10.65 -7.80
CA PRO A 88 4.94 -11.45 -7.11
C PRO A 88 6.23 -11.56 -7.95
N GLY A 89 7.38 -11.31 -7.32
CA GLY A 89 8.68 -11.36 -7.98
C GLY A 89 8.90 -10.31 -9.08
N GLY A 90 8.18 -9.20 -9.01
CA GLY A 90 8.25 -8.09 -9.96
C GLY A 90 9.36 -7.08 -9.68
N ARG A 91 9.05 -5.81 -9.84
CA ARG A 91 9.96 -4.67 -9.68
C ARG A 91 10.39 -4.44 -8.23
N TYR A 92 9.54 -4.80 -7.27
CA TYR A 92 9.69 -4.49 -5.86
C TYR A 92 10.26 -5.70 -5.12
N ASP A 93 11.30 -5.49 -4.32
CA ASP A 93 12.00 -6.54 -3.60
C ASP A 93 11.49 -6.72 -2.17
N HIS A 94 11.08 -5.62 -1.53
CA HIS A 94 10.79 -5.58 -0.09
C HIS A 94 9.31 -5.42 0.23
N ALA A 95 8.48 -4.98 -0.71
CA ALA A 95 7.05 -4.80 -0.52
C ALA A 95 6.24 -5.37 -1.69
N SER A 96 4.96 -5.60 -1.45
CA SER A 96 3.98 -5.95 -2.48
C SER A 96 2.61 -5.44 -2.10
N LEU A 97 1.83 -5.11 -3.11
CA LEU A 97 0.39 -4.97 -2.95
C LEU A 97 -0.26 -6.35 -2.87
N TYR A 98 -1.35 -6.47 -2.14
CA TYR A 98 -2.11 -7.71 -2.08
C TYR A 98 -3.61 -7.47 -2.20
N SER A 99 -4.32 -8.53 -2.55
CA SER A 99 -5.78 -8.61 -2.53
C SER A 99 -6.23 -9.88 -1.83
N MET A 100 -7.36 -9.81 -1.15
CA MET A 100 -7.97 -10.93 -0.46
C MET A 100 -9.50 -10.82 -0.53
N GLN A 101 -10.18 -11.95 -0.64
CA GLN A 101 -11.63 -12.05 -0.50
C GLN A 101 -11.96 -13.02 0.63
N TYR A 102 -12.85 -12.63 1.51
CA TYR A 102 -13.25 -13.42 2.66
C TYR A 102 -14.70 -13.14 3.07
N SER A 103 -15.22 -13.93 4.00
CA SER A 103 -16.58 -13.79 4.51
C SER A 103 -16.59 -13.84 6.03
N VAL A 104 -17.36 -12.93 6.65
CA VAL A 104 -17.62 -12.92 8.09
C VAL A 104 -19.13 -12.86 8.28
N ASP A 105 -19.67 -13.80 9.03
CA ASP A 105 -21.11 -13.90 9.31
C ASP A 105 -22.01 -13.89 8.06
N GLY A 106 -21.52 -14.53 6.98
CA GLY A 106 -22.22 -14.59 5.69
C GLY A 106 -22.15 -13.31 4.86
N GLN A 107 -21.41 -12.33 5.32
CA GLN A 107 -21.16 -11.06 4.60
C GLN A 107 -19.82 -11.15 3.87
N ALA A 108 -19.84 -10.89 2.55
CA ALA A 108 -18.62 -10.85 1.75
C ALA A 108 -17.85 -9.54 1.95
N TYR A 109 -16.53 -9.66 2.03
CA TYR A 109 -15.57 -8.56 2.10
C TYR A 109 -14.49 -8.74 1.05
N SER A 110 -13.98 -7.62 0.57
CA SER A 110 -12.76 -7.58 -0.22
C SER A 110 -11.76 -6.68 0.50
N ALA A 111 -10.54 -7.15 0.63
CA ALA A 111 -9.45 -6.38 1.18
C ALA A 111 -8.37 -6.17 0.11
N VAL A 112 -7.80 -4.98 0.11
CA VAL A 112 -6.60 -4.63 -0.66
C VAL A 112 -5.66 -3.90 0.28
N GLY A 113 -4.37 -4.04 0.08
CA GLY A 113 -3.41 -3.39 0.93
C GLY A 113 -1.99 -3.59 0.46
N ALA A 114 -1.05 -3.20 1.30
CA ALA A 114 0.37 -3.39 1.10
C ALA A 114 0.95 -4.21 2.25
N ILE A 115 1.96 -5.01 1.94
CA ILE A 115 2.69 -5.80 2.92
C ILE A 115 4.17 -5.84 2.52
N GLY A 116 5.07 -5.85 3.48
CA GLY A 116 6.50 -5.86 3.18
C GLY A 116 7.41 -5.97 4.39
N VAL A 117 8.70 -6.02 4.10
CA VAL A 117 9.79 -6.03 5.09
C VAL A 117 10.09 -4.60 5.49
N ALA A 118 9.54 -4.16 6.63
CA ALA A 118 9.63 -2.78 7.06
C ALA A 118 11.07 -2.28 7.22
N THR A 119 11.33 -1.05 6.82
CA THR A 119 12.57 -0.34 7.15
C THR A 119 12.73 -0.30 8.68
N ARG A 120 13.93 -0.52 9.19
CA ARG A 120 14.20 -0.39 10.62
C ARG A 120 14.22 1.07 11.02
N ILE A 121 13.78 1.36 12.23
CA ILE A 121 13.73 2.74 12.72
C ILE A 121 15.12 3.42 12.70
N GLU A 122 16.17 2.68 12.98
CA GLU A 122 17.57 3.16 12.95
C GLU A 122 18.08 3.46 11.54
N ASP A 123 17.44 2.91 10.51
CA ASP A 123 17.80 3.13 9.10
C ASP A 123 16.94 4.25 8.45
N MET A 124 15.95 4.78 9.17
CA MET A 124 15.15 5.90 8.70
C MET A 124 15.97 7.20 8.66
N PRO A 125 15.97 7.92 7.52
CA PRO A 125 16.65 9.20 7.42
C PRO A 125 16.02 10.26 8.32
N MET A 126 16.84 11.05 8.97
CA MET A 126 16.40 12.20 9.76
C MET A 126 16.36 13.49 8.94
N THR A 127 16.90 13.50 7.73
CA THR A 127 17.02 14.69 6.88
C THR A 127 17.00 14.35 5.40
N GLY A 128 16.74 15.36 4.58
CA GLY A 128 16.75 15.26 3.12
C GLY A 128 15.41 14.81 2.56
N THR A 129 15.39 14.58 1.27
CA THR A 129 14.19 14.18 0.52
C THR A 129 14.45 12.93 -0.29
N ALA A 130 13.38 12.18 -0.58
CA ALA A 130 13.38 11.10 -1.56
C ALA A 130 12.15 11.23 -2.48
N ARG A 131 12.22 10.57 -3.63
CA ARG A 131 11.09 10.44 -4.56
C ARG A 131 10.95 8.98 -4.93
N TYR A 132 9.72 8.50 -4.89
CA TYR A 132 9.34 7.14 -5.23
C TYR A 132 8.32 7.18 -6.36
N THR A 133 8.47 6.27 -7.33
CA THR A 133 7.53 6.17 -8.45
C THR A 133 7.10 4.72 -8.60
N GLY A 134 5.86 4.50 -9.03
CA GLY A 134 5.41 3.12 -9.15
C GLY A 134 3.96 2.97 -9.57
N ASP A 135 3.32 2.01 -8.98
CA ASP A 135 2.03 1.50 -9.41
C ASP A 135 0.95 1.71 -8.34
N ALA A 136 -0.29 1.83 -8.79
CA ALA A 136 -1.45 1.90 -7.93
C ALA A 136 -2.62 1.09 -8.50
N VAL A 137 -3.43 0.56 -7.61
CA VAL A 137 -4.71 -0.11 -7.92
C VAL A 137 -5.80 0.58 -7.15
N TYR A 138 -6.89 0.92 -7.80
CA TYR A 138 -7.99 1.62 -7.16
C TYR A 138 -9.35 1.07 -7.57
N ALA A 139 -10.35 1.31 -6.74
CA ALA A 139 -11.76 1.10 -7.06
C ALA A 139 -12.59 2.24 -6.51
N TYR A 140 -13.53 2.70 -7.32
CA TYR A 140 -14.56 3.67 -6.98
C TYR A 140 -15.93 3.03 -7.05
N THR A 141 -16.77 3.31 -6.08
CA THR A 141 -18.17 2.87 -6.07
C THR A 141 -19.04 4.02 -5.62
N ASN A 142 -20.05 4.38 -6.42
CA ASN A 142 -21.03 5.40 -6.06
C ASN A 142 -22.20 4.83 -5.25
N GLN A 143 -23.10 5.69 -4.77
CA GLN A 143 -24.30 5.29 -4.02
C GLN A 143 -25.20 4.28 -4.73
N ALA A 144 -25.26 4.32 -6.05
CA ALA A 144 -26.08 3.41 -6.84
C ALA A 144 -25.47 2.00 -6.94
N GLY A 145 -24.28 1.77 -6.31
CA GLY A 145 -23.56 0.52 -6.42
C GLY A 145 -22.89 0.32 -7.79
N THR A 146 -22.85 1.37 -8.60
CA THR A 146 -22.08 1.40 -9.85
C THR A 146 -20.73 2.05 -9.60
N GLY A 147 -19.73 1.69 -10.39
CA GLY A 147 -18.41 2.23 -10.23
C GLY A 147 -17.45 1.73 -11.28
N PHE A 148 -16.19 2.06 -11.08
CA PHE A 148 -15.09 1.62 -11.90
C PHE A 148 -13.87 1.37 -11.04
N GLY A 149 -12.95 0.61 -11.57
CA GLY A 149 -11.65 0.36 -10.96
C GLY A 149 -10.59 0.27 -12.03
N GLY A 150 -9.35 0.31 -11.62
CA GLY A 150 -8.27 0.24 -12.59
C GLY A 150 -6.89 0.39 -11.98
N LEU A 151 -5.96 0.70 -12.86
CA LEU A 151 -4.56 0.92 -12.56
C LEU A 151 -4.24 2.40 -12.64
N GLY A 152 -3.28 2.83 -11.87
CA GLY A 152 -2.70 4.16 -11.90
C GLY A 152 -1.18 4.11 -11.77
N THR A 153 -0.56 5.25 -12.03
CA THR A 153 0.84 5.47 -11.69
C THR A 153 0.93 6.24 -10.38
N TYR A 154 1.84 5.81 -9.52
CA TYR A 154 2.09 6.42 -8.22
C TYR A 154 3.36 7.27 -8.28
N ASP A 155 3.31 8.47 -7.68
CA ASP A 155 4.47 9.37 -7.50
C ASP A 155 4.40 9.96 -6.09
N ALA A 156 5.45 9.76 -5.31
CA ALA A 156 5.55 10.28 -3.95
C ALA A 156 6.83 11.07 -3.75
N ARG A 157 6.72 12.15 -3.00
CA ARG A 157 7.83 12.94 -2.50
C ARG A 157 7.82 12.88 -0.98
N VAL A 158 8.94 12.47 -0.41
CA VAL A 158 9.16 12.39 1.03
C VAL A 158 10.11 13.50 1.45
N ASP A 159 9.73 14.26 2.46
CA ASP A 159 10.61 15.18 3.18
C ASP A 159 10.86 14.62 4.59
N PHE A 160 12.00 13.96 4.76
CA PHE A 160 12.37 13.36 6.04
C PHE A 160 12.66 14.41 7.12
N ALA A 161 13.15 15.61 6.73
CA ALA A 161 13.39 16.69 7.69
C ALA A 161 12.07 17.34 8.16
N GLY A 162 11.13 17.49 7.25
CA GLY A 162 9.79 18.01 7.52
C GLY A 162 8.84 16.95 8.09
N GLY A 163 9.23 15.67 8.05
CA GLY A 163 8.40 14.55 8.51
C GLY A 163 7.12 14.38 7.70
N THR A 164 7.16 14.58 6.37
CA THR A 164 5.95 14.55 5.53
C THR A 164 6.13 13.76 4.24
N VAL A 165 4.99 13.19 3.77
CA VAL A 165 4.85 12.57 2.46
C VAL A 165 3.75 13.28 1.68
N ASP A 166 4.08 13.70 0.46
CA ASP A 166 3.11 14.14 -0.55
C ASP A 166 3.09 13.11 -1.67
N SER A 167 1.93 12.66 -2.08
CA SER A 167 1.82 11.69 -3.16
C SER A 167 0.64 11.92 -4.08
N VAL A 168 0.76 11.37 -5.28
CA VAL A 168 -0.23 11.51 -6.34
C VAL A 168 -0.40 10.15 -7.03
N VAL A 169 -1.63 9.75 -7.27
CA VAL A 169 -1.95 8.67 -8.19
C VAL A 169 -2.63 9.27 -9.41
N THR A 170 -2.06 9.01 -10.58
CA THR A 170 -2.66 9.36 -11.87
C THR A 170 -3.35 8.13 -12.46
N VAL A 171 -4.61 8.24 -12.77
CA VAL A 171 -5.42 7.17 -13.34
C VAL A 171 -4.90 6.82 -14.73
N SER A 172 -4.53 5.56 -14.93
CA SER A 172 -4.06 5.05 -16.23
C SER A 172 -5.15 4.28 -16.96
N THR A 173 -5.98 3.53 -16.22
CA THR A 173 -7.12 2.79 -16.76
C THR A 173 -8.32 2.95 -15.83
N ALA A 174 -9.51 2.99 -16.42
CA ALA A 174 -10.78 2.94 -15.68
C ALA A 174 -11.71 1.94 -16.37
N GLN A 175 -12.14 0.90 -15.68
CA GLN A 175 -12.94 -0.18 -16.22
C GLN A 175 -14.10 -0.53 -15.29
N ASN A 176 -15.22 -0.88 -15.88
CA ASN A 176 -16.32 -1.45 -15.13
C ASN A 176 -15.90 -2.82 -14.53
N PRO A 177 -16.01 -3.03 -13.21
CA PRO A 177 -15.49 -4.23 -12.57
C PRO A 177 -16.20 -5.53 -13.00
N PHE A 178 -17.43 -5.43 -13.49
CA PHE A 178 -18.23 -6.59 -13.89
C PHE A 178 -18.09 -6.92 -15.37
N THR A 179 -18.17 -5.89 -16.23
CA THR A 179 -18.17 -6.09 -17.69
C THR A 179 -16.78 -5.99 -18.31
N ARG A 180 -15.79 -5.45 -17.57
CA ARG A 180 -14.43 -5.13 -18.04
C ARG A 180 -14.40 -4.10 -19.18
N ALA A 181 -15.53 -3.46 -19.45
CA ALA A 181 -15.60 -2.39 -20.43
C ALA A 181 -14.90 -1.13 -19.90
N ASP A 182 -14.18 -0.45 -20.78
CA ASP A 182 -13.52 0.80 -20.45
C ASP A 182 -14.57 1.89 -20.14
N VAL A 183 -14.27 2.71 -19.15
CA VAL A 183 -15.04 3.90 -18.77
C VAL A 183 -14.40 5.11 -19.45
N ALA A 184 -15.09 5.66 -20.44
CA ALA A 184 -14.53 6.70 -21.29
C ALA A 184 -14.28 8.03 -20.58
N ASN A 185 -15.08 8.36 -19.57
CA ASN A 185 -14.94 9.59 -18.79
C ASN A 185 -15.12 9.23 -17.30
N PRO A 186 -14.06 8.78 -16.63
CA PRO A 186 -14.11 8.53 -15.20
C PRO A 186 -14.36 9.85 -14.45
N GLU A 187 -15.01 9.76 -13.30
CA GLU A 187 -15.34 10.92 -12.46
C GLU A 187 -14.10 11.68 -11.98
N PHE A 188 -12.94 11.05 -11.97
CA PHE A 188 -11.65 11.66 -11.64
C PHE A 188 -10.52 11.03 -12.47
N ASP A 189 -9.47 11.80 -12.69
CA ASP A 189 -8.26 11.39 -13.40
C ASP A 189 -7.03 11.31 -12.48
N ARG A 190 -7.16 11.83 -11.26
CA ARG A 190 -6.07 11.91 -10.29
C ARG A 190 -6.57 11.85 -8.85
N ILE A 191 -5.73 11.29 -7.98
CA ILE A 191 -5.92 11.24 -6.53
C ILE A 191 -4.71 11.91 -5.90
N ASP A 192 -4.93 13.01 -5.19
CA ASP A 192 -3.90 13.75 -4.45
C ASP A 192 -3.96 13.39 -2.96
N MET A 193 -2.82 13.06 -2.37
CA MET A 193 -2.63 12.82 -0.95
C MET A 193 -1.50 13.73 -0.45
N ARG A 194 -1.78 14.61 0.50
CA ARG A 194 -0.86 15.70 0.86
C ARG A 194 -0.63 15.82 2.34
N GLY A 195 0.61 16.15 2.72
CA GLY A 195 0.98 16.43 4.10
C GLY A 195 0.73 15.24 5.03
N LEU A 196 0.97 14.02 4.54
CA LEU A 196 0.88 12.82 5.36
C LEU A 196 2.05 12.84 6.35
N GLU A 197 1.77 12.64 7.63
CA GLU A 197 2.77 12.71 8.69
C GLU A 197 3.55 11.42 8.83
N ILE A 198 4.87 11.52 8.91
CA ILE A 198 5.76 10.37 9.18
C ILE A 198 5.86 10.16 10.69
N ASP A 199 5.57 8.93 11.13
CA ASP A 199 5.80 8.47 12.50
C ASP A 199 6.55 7.14 12.47
N GLY A 200 7.81 7.18 12.87
CA GLY A 200 8.69 6.02 12.81
C GLY A 200 8.92 5.56 11.37
N THR A 201 8.46 4.37 11.04
CA THR A 201 8.57 3.74 9.72
C THR A 201 7.25 3.70 8.95
N ALA A 202 6.25 4.39 9.45
CA ALA A 202 4.95 4.55 8.84
C ALA A 202 4.67 6.02 8.51
N TYR A 203 3.66 6.27 7.71
CA TYR A 203 3.09 7.60 7.48
C TYR A 203 1.58 7.49 7.34
N PHE A 204 0.88 8.54 7.75
CA PHE A 204 -0.58 8.55 7.76
C PHE A 204 -1.14 9.97 7.62
N GLY A 205 -2.38 10.06 7.25
CA GLY A 205 -3.10 11.34 7.18
C GLY A 205 -4.52 11.20 6.68
N THR A 206 -5.18 12.34 6.59
CA THR A 206 -6.59 12.44 6.18
C THR A 206 -6.79 13.39 5.01
N ASN A 207 -5.73 13.96 4.47
CA ASN A 207 -5.80 14.91 3.36
C ASN A 207 -5.68 14.18 2.03
N MET A 208 -6.80 13.66 1.53
CA MET A 208 -6.94 13.02 0.24
C MET A 208 -8.03 13.68 -0.57
N GLN A 209 -7.78 13.92 -1.86
CA GLN A 209 -8.70 14.59 -2.77
C GLN A 209 -8.72 13.87 -4.12
N LEU A 210 -9.91 13.77 -4.70
CA LEU A 210 -10.09 13.38 -6.09
C LEU A 210 -10.04 14.64 -6.96
N VAL A 211 -9.42 14.52 -8.11
CA VAL A 211 -9.24 15.63 -9.05
C VAL A 211 -9.63 15.17 -10.44
N SER A 212 -10.37 16.00 -11.17
CA SER A 212 -10.67 15.86 -12.59
C SER A 212 -10.46 17.19 -13.29
N ASP A 213 -9.69 17.19 -14.37
CA ASP A 213 -9.37 18.42 -15.14
C ASP A 213 -8.85 19.58 -14.26
N ASN A 214 -8.00 19.26 -13.28
CA ASN A 214 -7.46 20.17 -12.25
C ASN A 214 -8.49 20.81 -11.30
N SER A 215 -9.70 20.27 -11.24
CA SER A 215 -10.75 20.68 -10.30
C SER A 215 -11.00 19.57 -9.27
N VAL A 216 -11.16 19.95 -8.00
CA VAL A 216 -11.47 18.98 -6.94
C VAL A 216 -12.87 18.41 -7.15
N VAL A 217 -12.94 17.08 -7.23
CA VAL A 217 -14.20 16.35 -7.27
C VAL A 217 -14.66 16.10 -5.84
N GLN A 218 -15.83 16.59 -5.51
CA GLN A 218 -16.41 16.41 -4.18
C GLN A 218 -17.23 15.11 -4.16
N LEU A 219 -16.87 14.18 -3.30
CA LEU A 219 -17.78 13.12 -2.86
C LEU A 219 -18.71 13.72 -1.78
N THR A 220 -19.63 14.55 -2.22
CA THR A 220 -20.34 15.52 -1.39
C THR A 220 -21.11 14.90 -0.24
N GLY A 221 -21.08 15.58 0.91
CA GLY A 221 -21.83 15.32 2.13
C GLY A 221 -21.09 15.82 3.37
N ALA A 222 -21.82 16.00 4.46
CA ALA A 222 -21.27 16.40 5.74
C ALA A 222 -20.35 15.32 6.36
N ASN A 223 -20.31 14.12 5.78
CA ASN A 223 -19.66 12.93 6.32
C ASN A 223 -18.50 12.42 5.43
N THR A 224 -17.88 13.30 4.65
CA THR A 224 -16.70 12.89 3.87
C THR A 224 -15.53 12.67 4.80
N THR A 225 -14.97 11.46 4.80
CA THR A 225 -13.80 11.08 5.55
C THR A 225 -12.73 10.52 4.62
N ALA A 226 -11.49 10.87 4.89
CA ALA A 226 -10.33 10.29 4.21
C ALA A 226 -9.41 9.66 5.25
N GLN A 227 -8.75 8.59 4.86
CA GLN A 227 -7.69 7.96 5.63
C GLN A 227 -6.66 7.42 4.67
N VAL A 228 -5.40 7.74 4.93
CA VAL A 228 -4.24 7.24 4.20
C VAL A 228 -3.28 6.66 5.23
N GLU A 229 -2.78 5.47 4.95
CA GLU A 229 -1.76 4.82 5.76
C GLU A 229 -0.75 4.14 4.84
N GLY A 230 0.52 4.22 5.19
CA GLY A 230 1.57 3.53 4.45
C GLY A 230 2.82 3.35 5.28
N HIS A 231 3.76 2.60 4.72
CA HIS A 231 5.00 2.21 5.38
C HIS A 231 6.18 2.35 4.44
N PHE A 232 7.36 2.45 5.03
CA PHE A 232 8.65 2.38 4.36
C PHE A 232 9.22 0.98 4.47
N TYR A 233 9.82 0.49 3.38
CA TYR A 233 10.31 -0.88 3.26
C TYR A 233 11.74 -0.93 2.75
N GLY A 234 12.49 -1.97 3.19
CA GLY A 234 13.86 -2.18 2.79
C GLY A 234 14.80 -1.02 3.11
N ALA A 235 15.95 -1.00 2.48
CA ALA A 235 16.85 0.14 2.45
C ALA A 235 17.78 0.09 1.25
N ALA A 236 18.00 1.27 0.65
CA ALA A 236 18.90 1.48 -0.47
C ALA A 236 19.85 2.67 -0.23
N ARG A 237 20.74 2.94 -1.18
CA ARG A 237 21.50 4.19 -1.21
C ARG A 237 20.95 5.12 -2.27
N ASP A 238 20.71 6.36 -1.88
CA ASP A 238 20.44 7.41 -2.85
C ASP A 238 21.70 7.80 -3.65
N SER A 239 21.55 8.68 -4.61
CA SER A 239 22.64 9.17 -5.47
C SER A 239 23.77 9.89 -4.70
N THR A 240 23.55 10.26 -3.45
CA THR A 240 24.54 10.89 -2.56
C THR A 240 25.23 9.88 -1.65
N GLY A 241 24.80 8.60 -1.70
CA GLY A 241 25.31 7.52 -0.85
C GLY A 241 24.65 7.44 0.52
N ARG A 242 23.61 8.23 0.79
CA ARG A 242 22.84 8.19 2.03
C ARG A 242 21.91 6.98 2.02
N ILE A 243 21.73 6.33 3.17
CA ILE A 243 20.75 5.26 3.34
C ILE A 243 19.35 5.90 3.38
N ILE A 244 18.45 5.37 2.58
CA ILE A 244 17.02 5.71 2.53
C ILE A 244 16.21 4.43 2.43
N PRO A 245 14.91 4.42 2.77
CA PRO A 245 14.02 3.33 2.42
C PRO A 245 14.09 3.03 0.92
N ASP A 246 14.07 1.75 0.56
CA ASP A 246 14.13 1.33 -0.84
C ASP A 246 12.77 1.51 -1.51
N GLU A 247 11.73 1.20 -0.78
CA GLU A 247 10.36 1.20 -1.27
C GLU A 247 9.40 1.87 -0.28
N ILE A 248 8.27 2.30 -0.79
CA ILE A 248 7.16 2.88 -0.06
C ILE A 248 5.87 2.25 -0.57
N ALA A 249 4.99 1.82 0.32
CA ALA A 249 3.68 1.32 -0.09
C ALA A 249 2.62 1.59 0.98
N GLY A 250 1.34 1.53 0.57
CA GLY A 250 0.24 1.75 1.48
C GLY A 250 -1.12 1.67 0.79
N GLU A 251 -2.14 2.13 1.50
CA GLU A 251 -3.49 2.24 1.00
C GLU A 251 -4.16 3.52 1.47
N ALA A 252 -5.28 3.80 0.83
CA ALA A 252 -6.13 4.92 1.18
C ALA A 252 -7.63 4.60 0.99
N LEU A 253 -8.43 5.26 1.80
CA LEU A 253 -9.88 5.30 1.70
C LEU A 253 -10.32 6.75 1.64
N LEU A 254 -11.18 7.06 0.67
CA LEU A 254 -12.02 8.25 0.71
C LEU A 254 -13.47 7.79 0.70
N GLN A 255 -14.23 8.17 1.70
CA GLN A 255 -15.63 7.83 1.85
C GLN A 255 -16.48 9.09 1.99
N GLY A 256 -17.56 9.16 1.24
CA GLY A 256 -18.53 10.25 1.29
C GLY A 256 -19.93 9.78 1.03
N ASP A 257 -20.90 10.69 1.16
CA ASP A 257 -22.32 10.36 0.95
C ASP A 257 -22.62 9.93 -0.50
N GLU A 258 -21.79 10.32 -1.47
CA GLU A 258 -21.99 9.99 -2.89
C GLU A 258 -21.13 8.82 -3.39
N GLY A 259 -20.20 8.31 -2.58
CA GLY A 259 -19.40 7.16 -2.98
C GLY A 259 -18.15 6.95 -2.13
N ASN A 260 -17.40 5.91 -2.52
CA ASN A 260 -16.17 5.51 -1.86
C ASN A 260 -15.07 5.27 -2.90
N VAL A 261 -13.85 5.65 -2.57
CA VAL A 261 -12.64 5.24 -3.27
C VAL A 261 -11.78 4.43 -2.32
N ILE A 262 -11.37 3.25 -2.74
CA ILE A 262 -10.32 2.46 -2.11
C ILE A 262 -9.12 2.42 -3.05
N LEU A 263 -7.94 2.47 -2.48
CA LEU A 263 -6.68 2.60 -3.21
C LEU A 263 -5.59 1.83 -2.48
N SER A 264 -4.75 1.11 -3.22
CA SER A 264 -3.43 0.69 -2.75
C SER A 264 -2.36 1.09 -3.75
N PHE A 265 -1.18 1.40 -3.25
CA PHE A 265 -0.09 1.97 -4.03
C PHE A 265 1.27 1.51 -3.52
N ILE A 266 2.26 1.48 -4.43
CA ILE A 266 3.63 1.09 -4.16
C ILE A 266 4.57 1.86 -5.08
N GLY A 267 5.79 2.18 -4.62
CA GLY A 267 6.83 2.85 -5.38
C GLY A 267 8.24 2.52 -4.88
N ASP A 268 9.19 2.62 -5.79
CA ASP A 268 10.64 2.51 -5.58
C ASP A 268 11.41 3.73 -6.12
#